data_1b089876e0687b70909321d158c1234e
#
_entry.id   1b089876e0687b70909321d158c1234e
#
_cell.length_a   1.000
_cell.length_b   1.000
_cell.length_c   1.000
_cell.angle_alpha   90.00
_cell.angle_beta   90.00
_cell.angle_gamma   90.00
#
_symmetry.space_group_name_H-M   'P 1'
#
loop_
_entity.id
_entity.type
_entity.pdbx_description
1 polymer ?
#
loop_
_entity_poly.entity_id
_entity_poly.type
_entity_poly.pdbx_seq_one_letter_code
_entity_poly.pdbx_strand_id
1 'polypeptide(L)'
;ELGELALGRNVMVGFMTWDGYNYEDAIIMSERLVKDDVYTSIHIEEYESEARDTKLGPEEITRDIPNVGEDALRNLDDRGIIRIGAEVKDGDLLVGKVTPKGVTELTAEERLLHAIFGEKAREVRDTSLRVP
;
A
#
# COMPACT_ATOMS: atom_id res chain seq x y z
N GLU A 1 -22.23 9.25 -14.48
CA GLU A 1 -23.44 8.74 -15.16
C GLU A 1 -23.21 8.68 -16.66
N LEU A 2 -23.82 7.72 -17.33
CA LEU A 2 -23.70 7.54 -18.78
C LEU A 2 -22.24 7.39 -19.30
N GLY A 3 -21.35 6.85 -18.45
CA GLY A 3 -19.94 6.69 -18.80
C GLY A 3 -19.09 7.93 -18.55
N GLU A 4 -19.66 9.00 -18.03
CA GLU A 4 -18.96 10.22 -17.66
C GLU A 4 -18.73 10.30 -16.17
N LEU A 5 -17.61 10.90 -15.78
CA LEU A 5 -17.31 11.16 -14.37
C LEU A 5 -18.20 12.30 -13.88
N ALA A 6 -19.03 12.02 -12.89
CA ALA A 6 -19.97 12.98 -12.32
C ALA A 6 -19.96 12.92 -10.79
N LEU A 7 -18.87 13.38 -10.19
CA LEU A 7 -18.69 13.39 -8.75
C LEU A 7 -19.39 14.59 -8.12
N GLY A 8 -20.42 14.35 -7.35
CA GLY A 8 -21.09 15.39 -6.59
C GLY A 8 -22.61 15.35 -6.68
N ARG A 9 -23.21 16.23 -5.93
CA ARG A 9 -24.66 16.41 -5.85
C ARG A 9 -24.98 17.88 -5.68
N ASN A 10 -26.12 18.28 -6.18
CA ASN A 10 -26.66 19.59 -5.86
C ASN A 10 -27.26 19.57 -4.46
N VAL A 11 -26.79 20.45 -3.61
CA VAL A 11 -27.26 20.55 -2.23
C VAL A 11 -27.65 21.98 -1.92
N MET A 12 -28.52 22.13 -0.92
CA MET A 12 -28.88 23.47 -0.44
C MET A 12 -27.75 24.00 0.44
N VAL A 13 -27.31 25.21 0.19
CA VAL A 13 -26.22 25.87 0.91
C VAL A 13 -26.72 27.17 1.53
N GLY A 14 -26.41 27.38 2.81
CA GLY A 14 -26.65 28.64 3.50
C GLY A 14 -25.33 29.34 3.82
N PHE A 15 -25.24 30.63 3.56
CA PHE A 15 -24.07 31.43 3.90
C PHE A 15 -24.37 32.22 5.15
N MET A 16 -23.79 31.81 6.29
CA MET A 16 -23.96 32.50 7.56
C MET A 16 -22.82 32.12 8.51
N THR A 17 -22.68 32.89 9.58
CA THR A 17 -21.78 32.50 10.68
C THR A 17 -22.48 31.47 11.56
N TRP A 18 -21.75 30.46 12.04
CA TRP A 18 -22.29 29.40 12.89
C TRP A 18 -21.36 29.14 14.09
N ASP A 19 -21.49 29.96 15.10
CA ASP A 19 -20.73 29.86 16.37
C ASP A 19 -19.20 29.70 16.20
N GLY A 20 -18.64 30.21 15.13
CA GLY A 20 -17.22 30.10 14.82
C GLY A 20 -16.77 28.74 14.24
N TYR A 21 -17.65 27.76 14.13
CA TYR A 21 -17.29 26.43 13.61
C TYR A 21 -17.06 26.42 12.09
N ASN A 22 -17.43 27.47 11.41
CA ASN A 22 -17.17 27.65 9.97
C ASN A 22 -16.21 28.82 9.70
N TYR A 23 -15.30 29.07 10.65
CA TYR A 23 -14.26 30.11 10.52
C TYR A 23 -13.25 29.75 9.43
N GLU A 24 -12.87 30.75 8.64
CA GLU A 24 -11.98 30.61 7.47
C GLU A 24 -12.52 29.59 6.44
N ASP A 25 -11.78 28.50 6.22
CA ASP A 25 -12.10 27.49 5.21
C ASP A 25 -12.99 26.35 5.75
N ALA A 26 -13.42 26.45 7.01
CA ALA A 26 -14.24 25.42 7.62
C ALA A 26 -15.69 25.47 7.09
N ILE A 27 -16.27 24.32 6.89
CA ILE A 27 -17.63 24.15 6.38
C ILE A 27 -18.39 23.24 7.35
N ILE A 28 -19.61 23.64 7.68
CA ILE A 28 -20.52 22.81 8.47
C ILE A 28 -21.39 22.03 7.49
N MET A 29 -21.50 20.75 7.71
CA MET A 29 -22.31 19.84 6.87
C MET A 29 -23.39 19.17 7.70
N SER A 30 -24.52 18.89 7.09
CA SER A 30 -25.53 18.04 7.68
C SER A 30 -25.03 16.60 7.83
N GLU A 31 -25.29 15.98 8.96
CA GLU A 31 -24.99 14.55 9.18
C GLU A 31 -25.63 13.65 8.12
N ARG A 32 -26.78 14.06 7.58
CA ARG A 32 -27.46 13.31 6.54
C ARG A 32 -26.62 13.12 5.28
N LEU A 33 -25.72 14.06 4.94
CA LEU A 33 -24.83 13.93 3.79
C LEU A 33 -23.86 12.76 3.96
N VAL A 34 -23.44 12.51 5.20
CA VAL A 34 -22.57 11.37 5.54
C VAL A 34 -23.38 10.09 5.64
N LYS A 35 -24.53 10.13 6.32
CA LYS A 35 -25.39 8.98 6.56
C LYS A 35 -25.96 8.38 5.26
N ASP A 36 -26.35 9.22 4.33
CA ASP A 36 -26.96 8.80 3.05
C ASP A 36 -25.91 8.68 1.93
N ASP A 37 -24.62 8.75 2.25
CA ASP A 37 -23.51 8.64 1.29
C ASP A 37 -23.65 9.58 0.07
N VAL A 38 -24.13 10.81 0.32
CA VAL A 38 -24.43 11.77 -0.76
C VAL A 38 -23.18 12.16 -1.57
N TYR A 39 -22.04 12.31 -0.88
CA TYR A 39 -20.75 12.66 -1.50
C TYR A 39 -19.77 11.49 -1.56
N THR A 40 -20.23 10.30 -1.28
CA THR A 40 -19.37 9.12 -1.30
C THR A 40 -19.06 8.72 -2.74
N SER A 41 -17.80 8.53 -3.03
CA SER A 41 -17.33 8.07 -4.33
C SER A 41 -16.46 6.83 -4.18
N ILE A 42 -16.44 6.02 -5.22
CA ILE A 42 -15.59 4.82 -5.30
C ILE A 42 -14.53 5.08 -6.37
N HIS A 43 -13.27 4.97 -5.98
CA HIS A 43 -12.14 5.10 -6.88
C HIS A 43 -11.46 3.74 -7.00
N ILE A 44 -11.29 3.27 -8.23
CA ILE A 44 -10.62 2.01 -8.51
C ILE A 44 -9.28 2.33 -9.16
N GLU A 45 -8.21 1.89 -8.54
CA GLU A 45 -6.85 2.09 -9.04
C GLU A 45 -6.20 0.74 -9.29
N GLU A 46 -5.41 0.66 -10.34
CA GLU A 46 -4.65 -0.53 -10.69
C GLU A 46 -3.17 -0.32 -10.36
N TYR A 47 -2.57 -1.32 -9.72
CA TYR A 47 -1.15 -1.34 -9.43
C TYR A 47 -0.55 -2.59 -10.04
N GLU A 48 0.57 -2.43 -10.70
CA GLU A 48 1.28 -3.54 -11.32
C GLU A 48 2.64 -3.74 -10.66
N SER A 49 3.04 -5.00 -10.52
CA SER A 49 4.36 -5.37 -10.05
C SER A 49 4.90 -6.49 -10.93
N GLU A 50 6.15 -6.39 -11.29
CA GLU A 50 6.81 -7.32 -12.17
C GLU A 50 8.12 -7.78 -11.53
N ALA A 51 8.38 -9.08 -11.58
CA ALA A 51 9.67 -9.64 -11.21
C ALA A 51 10.55 -9.73 -12.46
N ARG A 52 11.65 -9.00 -12.46
CA ARG A 52 12.57 -8.92 -13.61
C ARG A 52 13.88 -9.62 -13.30
N ASP A 53 14.58 -10.03 -14.33
CA ASP A 53 15.95 -10.52 -14.20
C ASP A 53 16.89 -9.33 -13.97
N THR A 54 17.73 -9.45 -12.95
CA THR A 54 18.76 -8.46 -12.67
C THR A 54 20.16 -9.07 -12.87
N LYS A 55 21.18 -8.23 -12.89
CA LYS A 55 22.58 -8.71 -13.00
C LYS A 55 22.98 -9.62 -11.84
N LEU A 56 22.33 -9.50 -10.70
CA LEU A 56 22.60 -10.26 -9.48
C LEU A 56 21.72 -11.49 -9.35
N GLY A 57 20.76 -11.69 -10.25
CA GLY A 57 19.82 -12.77 -10.25
C GLY A 57 18.39 -12.31 -10.50
N PRO A 58 17.42 -13.23 -10.61
CA PRO A 58 16.04 -12.88 -10.83
C PRO A 58 15.39 -12.32 -9.56
N GLU A 59 14.51 -11.35 -9.74
CA GLU A 59 13.60 -10.92 -8.68
C GLU A 59 12.53 -12.01 -8.47
N GLU A 60 12.00 -12.08 -7.28
CA GLU A 60 10.98 -13.08 -6.94
C GLU A 60 9.79 -12.43 -6.26
N ILE A 61 8.59 -12.81 -6.70
CA ILE A 61 7.35 -12.47 -6.01
C ILE A 61 7.09 -13.58 -5.00
N THR A 62 7.11 -13.23 -3.72
CA THR A 62 7.04 -14.18 -2.63
C THR A 62 6.48 -13.55 -1.36
N ARG A 63 5.92 -14.39 -0.50
CA ARG A 63 5.52 -13.99 0.85
C ARG A 63 6.70 -13.94 1.83
N ASP A 64 7.80 -14.59 1.50
CA ASP A 64 9.00 -14.67 2.34
C ASP A 64 9.86 -13.39 2.16
N ILE A 65 9.53 -12.36 2.92
CA ILE A 65 10.14 -11.04 2.85
C ILE A 65 10.98 -10.81 4.10
N PRO A 66 12.26 -10.39 3.96
CA PRO A 66 13.11 -10.14 5.12
C PRO A 66 12.65 -8.93 5.92
N ASN A 67 12.82 -8.98 7.23
CA ASN A 67 12.55 -7.89 8.17
C ASN A 67 11.10 -7.40 8.19
N VAL A 68 10.15 -8.27 7.86
CA VAL A 68 8.72 -7.97 7.89
C VAL A 68 8.03 -8.92 8.85
N GLY A 69 7.24 -8.38 9.77
CA GLY A 69 6.50 -9.17 10.77
C GLY A 69 5.30 -9.90 10.16
N GLU A 70 4.86 -10.95 10.84
CA GLU A 70 3.72 -11.76 10.41
C GLU A 70 2.43 -10.93 10.26
N ASP A 71 2.25 -9.91 11.08
CA ASP A 71 1.07 -9.04 10.98
C ASP A 71 0.98 -8.31 9.65
N ALA A 72 2.13 -7.89 9.10
CA ALA A 72 2.19 -7.23 7.80
C ALA A 72 1.95 -8.21 6.64
N LEU A 73 2.21 -9.51 6.87
CA LEU A 73 2.08 -10.56 5.85
C LEU A 73 0.73 -11.26 5.86
N ARG A 74 -0.10 -11.04 6.86
CA ARG A 74 -1.33 -11.84 7.07
C ARG A 74 -2.32 -11.79 5.91
N ASN A 75 -2.37 -10.70 5.17
CA ASN A 75 -3.28 -10.53 4.04
C ASN A 75 -2.71 -11.02 2.71
N LEU A 76 -1.45 -11.44 2.69
CA LEU A 76 -0.83 -12.03 1.52
C LEU A 76 -1.16 -13.52 1.43
N ASP A 77 -1.41 -14.01 0.22
CA ASP A 77 -1.57 -15.44 -0.03
C ASP A 77 -0.20 -16.16 -0.10
N ASP A 78 -0.22 -17.46 -0.39
CA ASP A 78 1.00 -18.26 -0.49
C ASP A 78 1.93 -17.80 -1.61
N ARG A 79 1.41 -17.09 -2.60
CA ARG A 79 2.19 -16.54 -3.70
C ARG A 79 2.77 -15.16 -3.40
N GLY A 80 2.40 -14.56 -2.28
CA GLY A 80 2.81 -13.20 -1.92
C GLY A 80 1.92 -12.10 -2.48
N ILE A 81 0.75 -12.44 -2.98
CA ILE A 81 -0.21 -11.49 -3.53
C ILE A 81 -1.35 -11.30 -2.53
N ILE A 82 -1.79 -10.07 -2.37
CA ILE A 82 -2.87 -9.76 -1.44
C ILE A 82 -4.16 -10.49 -1.81
N ARG A 83 -4.90 -10.94 -0.80
CA ARG A 83 -6.17 -11.63 -0.99
C ARG A 83 -7.27 -10.67 -1.39
N ILE A 84 -8.18 -11.16 -2.22
CA ILE A 84 -9.39 -10.40 -2.58
C ILE A 84 -10.24 -10.18 -1.33
N GLY A 85 -10.67 -8.94 -1.12
CA GLY A 85 -11.48 -8.55 0.04
C GLY A 85 -10.68 -8.07 1.24
N ALA A 86 -9.36 -8.06 1.18
CA ALA A 86 -8.53 -7.55 2.26
C ALA A 86 -8.63 -6.02 2.36
N GLU A 87 -8.77 -5.51 3.57
CA GLU A 87 -8.67 -4.07 3.83
C GLU A 87 -7.22 -3.65 3.91
N VAL A 88 -6.87 -2.54 3.27
CA VAL A 88 -5.52 -2.01 3.23
C VAL A 88 -5.47 -0.57 3.68
N LYS A 89 -4.33 -0.19 4.25
CA LYS A 89 -4.01 1.18 4.66
C LYS A 89 -2.71 1.58 4.00
N ASP A 90 -2.38 2.86 4.08
CA ASP A 90 -1.11 3.38 3.57
C ASP A 90 0.07 2.55 4.09
N GLY A 91 0.93 2.15 3.20
CA GLY A 91 2.11 1.36 3.53
C GLY A 91 1.90 -0.15 3.62
N ASP A 92 0.66 -0.63 3.55
CA ASP A 92 0.38 -2.08 3.57
C ASP A 92 0.88 -2.77 2.30
N LEU A 93 1.28 -4.02 2.44
CA LEU A 93 1.80 -4.82 1.33
C LEU A 93 0.68 -5.26 0.38
N LEU A 94 0.87 -5.00 -0.89
CA LEU A 94 -0.01 -5.50 -1.97
C LEU A 94 0.59 -6.72 -2.63
N VAL A 95 1.88 -6.67 -2.97
CA VAL A 95 2.61 -7.78 -3.58
C VAL A 95 3.98 -7.86 -2.92
N GLY A 96 4.29 -8.99 -2.33
CA GLY A 96 5.61 -9.25 -1.76
C GLY A 96 6.61 -9.55 -2.86
N LYS A 97 7.65 -8.75 -2.95
CA LYS A 97 8.73 -8.93 -3.93
C LYS A 97 10.07 -8.71 -3.27
N VAL A 98 11.02 -9.53 -3.62
CA VAL A 98 12.40 -9.42 -3.15
C VAL A 98 13.36 -9.35 -4.34
N THR A 99 14.40 -8.57 -4.19
CA THR A 99 15.44 -8.36 -5.20
C THR A 99 16.79 -8.81 -4.63
N PRO A 100 17.60 -9.56 -5.37
CA PRO A 100 18.92 -9.96 -4.90
C PRO A 100 19.80 -8.77 -4.58
N LYS A 101 20.58 -8.86 -3.48
CA LYS A 101 21.58 -7.88 -3.09
C LYS A 101 22.97 -8.27 -3.60
N GLY A 102 23.75 -7.26 -4.01
CA GLY A 102 25.18 -7.44 -4.24
C GLY A 102 25.96 -7.52 -2.93
N VAL A 103 27.17 -8.07 -2.98
CA VAL A 103 28.06 -8.19 -1.81
C VAL A 103 28.36 -6.82 -1.19
N THR A 104 28.40 -5.77 -1.99
CA THR A 104 28.64 -4.39 -1.54
C THR A 104 27.47 -3.75 -0.79
N GLU A 105 26.26 -4.29 -0.96
CA GLU A 105 25.05 -3.79 -0.31
C GLU A 105 24.78 -4.46 1.04
N LEU A 106 25.60 -5.46 1.42
CA LEU A 106 25.46 -6.17 2.67
C LEU A 106 25.96 -5.33 3.85
N THR A 107 25.18 -5.34 4.94
CA THR A 107 25.64 -4.78 6.21
C THR A 107 26.74 -5.66 6.81
N ALA A 108 27.48 -5.14 7.79
CA ALA A 108 28.50 -5.95 8.48
C ALA A 108 27.92 -7.21 9.12
N GLU A 109 26.70 -7.12 9.68
CA GLU A 109 25.98 -8.26 10.27
C GLU A 109 25.58 -9.28 9.22
N GLU A 110 25.08 -8.84 8.07
CA GLU A 110 24.70 -9.70 6.95
C GLU A 110 25.92 -10.43 6.37
N ARG A 111 27.06 -9.74 6.26
CA ARG A 111 28.34 -10.36 5.83
C ARG A 111 28.79 -11.44 6.78
N LEU A 112 28.64 -11.20 8.09
CA LEU A 112 28.99 -12.18 9.11
C LEU A 112 28.11 -13.42 9.02
N LEU A 113 26.79 -13.23 8.89
CA LEU A 113 25.84 -14.33 8.70
C LEU A 113 26.13 -15.12 7.43
N HIS A 114 26.47 -14.44 6.36
CA HIS A 114 26.84 -15.08 5.09
C HIS A 114 28.12 -15.90 5.23
N ALA A 115 29.11 -15.41 5.96
CA ALA A 115 30.35 -16.12 6.22
C ALA A 115 30.14 -17.37 7.11
N ILE A 116 29.19 -17.31 8.06
CA ILE A 116 28.90 -18.40 9.00
C ILE A 116 27.96 -19.45 8.37
N PHE A 117 26.90 -19.02 7.71
CA PHE A 117 25.84 -19.88 7.18
C PHE A 117 25.92 -20.16 5.68
N GLY A 118 26.89 -19.57 4.99
CA GLY A 118 27.09 -19.72 3.55
C GLY A 118 25.92 -19.18 2.73
N GLU A 119 25.59 -19.84 1.61
CA GLU A 119 24.52 -19.41 0.71
C GLU A 119 23.11 -19.55 1.29
N LYS A 120 22.95 -20.13 2.47
CA LYS A 120 21.65 -20.27 3.14
C LYS A 120 21.13 -18.95 3.70
N ALA A 121 21.98 -17.95 3.91
CA ALA A 121 21.54 -16.62 4.28
C ALA A 121 21.00 -15.93 3.01
N ARG A 122 19.70 -15.66 2.96
CA ARG A 122 19.08 -14.95 1.83
C ARG A 122 19.59 -13.53 1.76
N GLU A 123 20.26 -13.21 0.66
CA GLU A 123 20.80 -11.89 0.37
C GLU A 123 19.83 -11.14 -0.54
N VAL A 124 18.66 -10.82 -0.03
CA VAL A 124 17.63 -10.11 -0.78
C VAL A 124 17.17 -8.88 -0.02
N ARG A 125 16.77 -7.88 -0.75
CA ARG A 125 16.14 -6.68 -0.20
C ARG A 125 14.65 -6.68 -0.54
N ASP A 126 13.87 -6.08 0.32
CA ASP A 126 12.45 -5.90 0.13
C ASP A 126 12.19 -4.81 -0.90
N THR A 127 11.63 -5.21 -2.04
CA THR A 127 11.17 -4.31 -3.10
C THR A 127 9.68 -4.47 -3.36
N SER A 128 8.94 -4.85 -2.34
CA SER A 128 7.51 -5.12 -2.40
C SER A 128 6.71 -3.90 -2.82
N LEU A 129 5.62 -4.14 -3.53
CA LEU A 129 4.64 -3.11 -3.86
C LEU A 129 3.77 -2.84 -2.64
N ARG A 130 3.73 -1.59 -2.22
CA ARG A 130 2.95 -1.13 -1.08
C ARG A 130 1.89 -0.13 -1.51
N VAL A 131 0.88 0.05 -0.68
CA VAL A 131 -0.11 1.12 -0.87
C VAL A 131 0.57 2.47 -0.72
N PRO A 132 0.48 3.35 -1.72
CA PRO A 132 1.09 4.68 -1.68
C PRO A 132 0.41 5.63 -0.68
#